data_f4b8163948edf85f2b03ac875ca65c14
#
_entry.id   f4b8163948edf85f2b03ac875ca65c14
#
_cell.length_a   1.000
_cell.length_b   1.000
_cell.length_c   1.000
_cell.angle_alpha   90.00
_cell.angle_beta   90.00
_cell.angle_gamma   90.00
#
_symmetry.space_group_name_H-M   'P 1'
#
loop_
_entity.id
_entity.type
_entity.pdbx_description
1 polymer ?
#
loop_
_entity_poly.entity_id
_entity_poly.type
_entity_poly.pdbx_seq_one_letter_code
_entity_poly.pdbx_strand_id
1 'polypeptide(L)'
;MTRRQFTLGGGGLLAGGLVATARGAVGEPAPASAGAPAPGLIEDLVAANRILADQGVLDGYGHVSARHEQDPGRYLLSRSLAPELVTAGDIMEYDLDSRPLDPRGRAAYLERYIHGEVYRVRPDVKAIVHHHAPSVIPFGASTVPLRPLYHMAAFLGGGVPVFDIRAAAGGPTDMLVSSAALGQALARALGEHPAVLMRGHGAVVVGASLPQAVARSVYMEIDARVAAQAIALGGEVRYLDPEEARRAQAVVEATLGRPWELWKRKAMARCAAPTPGS
;
A
#
# COMPACT_ATOMS: atom_id res chain seq x y z
N MET A 1 -28.90 38.04 59.96
CA MET A 1 -30.29 38.47 59.85
C MET A 1 -30.62 38.48 58.39
N THR A 2 -31.50 37.70 57.73
CA THR A 2 -32.76 37.11 58.12
C THR A 2 -33.00 35.85 57.22
N ARG A 3 -33.42 34.74 57.81
CA ARG A 3 -33.94 33.57 57.15
C ARG A 3 -35.26 33.88 56.41
N ARG A 4 -35.52 33.33 55.25
CA ARG A 4 -36.84 32.99 54.78
C ARG A 4 -36.83 31.62 54.18
N GLN A 5 -37.57 30.72 54.88
CA GLN A 5 -38.06 29.43 54.36
C GLN A 5 -39.28 29.71 53.48
N PHE A 6 -39.43 28.93 52.38
CA PHE A 6 -40.71 28.67 51.78
C PHE A 6 -40.82 27.22 51.35
N THR A 7 -41.97 26.73 51.59
CA THR A 7 -42.46 25.37 51.70
C THR A 7 -42.70 24.67 50.38
N LEU A 8 -42.66 23.34 50.46
CA LEU A 8 -43.11 22.26 49.60
C LEU A 8 -44.42 22.53 48.82
N GLY A 9 -44.40 22.13 47.52
CA GLY A 9 -45.58 21.84 46.70
C GLY A 9 -45.27 20.65 45.83
N GLY A 10 -45.87 19.48 46.19
CA GLY A 10 -45.70 18.25 45.41
C GLY A 10 -46.54 18.25 44.11
N GLY A 11 -45.97 17.69 43.04
CA GLY A 11 -46.65 17.42 41.80
C GLY A 11 -45.96 16.23 41.13
N GLY A 12 -46.47 15.04 41.33
CA GLY A 12 -45.98 13.84 40.66
C GLY A 12 -46.34 13.85 39.20
N LEU A 13 -45.34 13.73 38.33
CA LEU A 13 -45.49 13.38 36.92
C LEU A 13 -44.84 12.03 36.69
N LEU A 14 -45.68 11.03 36.42
CA LEU A 14 -45.25 9.75 35.89
C LEU A 14 -44.67 9.92 34.50
N ALA A 15 -43.31 9.90 34.36
CA ALA A 15 -42.63 9.83 33.09
C ALA A 15 -42.57 8.34 32.70
N GLY A 16 -43.45 7.93 31.77
CA GLY A 16 -43.33 6.66 31.07
C GLY A 16 -42.03 6.62 30.24
N GLY A 17 -41.05 5.84 30.70
CA GLY A 17 -39.86 5.57 29.96
C GLY A 17 -40.14 4.75 28.72
N LEU A 18 -40.03 5.37 27.52
CA LEU A 18 -39.86 4.60 26.29
C LEU A 18 -38.48 3.94 26.33
N VAL A 19 -38.46 2.62 26.54
CA VAL A 19 -37.28 1.80 26.27
C VAL A 19 -37.15 1.70 24.77
N ALA A 20 -36.31 2.56 24.17
CA ALA A 20 -35.87 2.41 22.79
C ALA A 20 -34.99 1.16 22.73
N THR A 21 -35.54 0.05 22.27
CA THR A 21 -34.74 -1.13 21.88
C THR A 21 -33.87 -0.71 20.74
N ALA A 22 -32.56 -0.51 20.99
CA ALA A 22 -31.55 -0.39 19.98
C ALA A 22 -31.61 -1.68 19.13
N ARG A 23 -32.22 -1.59 17.93
CA ARG A 23 -32.06 -2.62 16.90
C ARG A 23 -30.57 -2.58 16.55
N GLY A 24 -29.85 -3.60 16.99
CA GLY A 24 -28.48 -3.85 16.53
C GLY A 24 -28.50 -3.83 14.99
N ALA A 25 -27.70 -2.98 14.40
CA ALA A 25 -27.46 -2.99 12.97
C ALA A 25 -26.99 -4.42 12.63
N VAL A 26 -27.82 -5.17 11.92
CA VAL A 26 -27.43 -6.47 11.35
C VAL A 26 -26.33 -6.11 10.37
N GLY A 27 -25.07 -6.39 10.72
CA GLY A 27 -23.94 -6.15 9.86
C GLY A 27 -24.20 -6.84 8.52
N GLU A 28 -23.97 -6.10 7.44
CA GLU A 28 -24.07 -6.62 6.08
C GLU A 28 -23.27 -7.94 6.00
N PRO A 29 -23.84 -9.03 5.47
CA PRO A 29 -23.11 -10.29 5.40
C PRO A 29 -21.79 -10.12 4.67
N ALA A 30 -20.73 -10.74 5.16
CA ALA A 30 -19.43 -10.71 4.47
C ALA A 30 -19.61 -11.16 3.02
N PRO A 31 -19.01 -10.48 2.05
CA PRO A 31 -19.13 -10.86 0.64
C PRO A 31 -18.57 -12.28 0.43
N ALA A 32 -19.14 -13.02 -0.51
CA ALA A 32 -18.65 -14.36 -0.83
C ALA A 32 -17.22 -14.32 -1.37
N SER A 33 -16.41 -15.34 -1.03
CA SER A 33 -15.07 -15.52 -1.58
C SER A 33 -15.12 -15.77 -3.08
N ALA A 34 -14.12 -15.31 -3.81
CA ALA A 34 -13.91 -15.63 -5.23
C ALA A 34 -13.48 -17.10 -5.46
N GLY A 35 -13.20 -17.82 -4.39
CA GLY A 35 -12.65 -19.18 -4.44
C GLY A 35 -11.17 -19.21 -4.08
N ALA A 36 -10.58 -20.41 -4.11
CA ALA A 36 -9.17 -20.55 -3.81
C ALA A 36 -8.30 -19.95 -4.95
N PRO A 37 -7.40 -19.00 -4.65
CA PRO A 37 -6.48 -18.48 -5.65
C PRO A 37 -5.50 -19.57 -6.10
N ALA A 38 -4.91 -19.42 -7.30
CA ALA A 38 -3.92 -20.37 -7.78
C ALA A 38 -2.72 -20.44 -6.82
N PRO A 39 -2.21 -21.65 -6.51
CA PRO A 39 -1.06 -21.82 -5.62
C PRO A 39 0.17 -20.99 -6.05
N GLY A 40 0.39 -20.84 -7.36
CA GLY A 40 1.45 -20.00 -7.90
C GLY A 40 1.31 -18.53 -7.57
N LEU A 41 0.08 -17.98 -7.55
CA LEU A 41 -0.15 -16.58 -7.16
C LEU A 41 0.16 -16.35 -5.67
N ILE A 42 -0.22 -17.28 -4.81
CA ILE A 42 0.12 -17.22 -3.37
C ILE A 42 1.62 -17.30 -3.16
N GLU A 43 2.30 -18.22 -3.83
CA GLU A 43 3.76 -18.37 -3.76
C GLU A 43 4.48 -17.09 -4.22
N ASP A 44 4.03 -16.51 -5.34
CA ASP A 44 4.60 -15.27 -5.88
C ASP A 44 4.33 -14.07 -4.95
N LEU A 45 3.17 -14.01 -4.31
CA LEU A 45 2.86 -12.94 -3.35
C LEU A 45 3.73 -13.05 -2.08
N VAL A 46 3.96 -14.26 -1.57
CA VAL A 46 4.91 -14.49 -0.48
C VAL A 46 6.33 -14.12 -0.92
N ALA A 47 6.74 -14.55 -2.12
CA ALA A 47 8.05 -14.20 -2.66
C ALA A 47 8.22 -12.69 -2.83
N ALA A 48 7.21 -11.97 -3.31
CA ALA A 48 7.23 -10.51 -3.47
C ALA A 48 7.52 -9.78 -2.16
N ASN A 49 6.84 -10.17 -1.06
CA ASN A 49 7.09 -9.61 0.27
C ASN A 49 8.56 -9.81 0.69
N ARG A 50 9.08 -11.01 0.53
CA ARG A 50 10.46 -11.37 0.92
C ARG A 50 11.52 -10.74 0.02
N ILE A 51 11.26 -10.66 -1.29
CA ILE A 51 12.16 -9.99 -2.23
C ILE A 51 12.31 -8.53 -1.84
N LEU A 52 11.20 -7.83 -1.60
CA LEU A 52 11.25 -6.41 -1.26
C LEU A 52 11.95 -6.15 0.09
N ALA A 53 11.80 -7.06 1.06
CA ALA A 53 12.57 -7.02 2.30
C ALA A 53 14.07 -7.27 2.05
N ASP A 54 14.44 -8.29 1.26
CA ASP A 54 15.82 -8.60 0.88
C ASP A 54 16.50 -7.44 0.11
N GLN A 55 15.73 -6.73 -0.71
CA GLN A 55 16.21 -5.59 -1.50
C GLN A 55 16.20 -4.26 -0.72
N GLY A 56 15.80 -4.25 0.56
CA GLY A 56 15.78 -3.05 1.40
C GLY A 56 14.70 -2.02 1.04
N VAL A 57 13.65 -2.45 0.33
CA VAL A 57 12.49 -1.61 -0.01
C VAL A 57 11.44 -1.66 1.11
N LEU A 58 11.26 -2.82 1.73
CA LEU A 58 10.44 -3.04 2.91
C LEU A 58 11.31 -3.38 4.12
N ASP A 59 10.82 -3.04 5.31
CA ASP A 59 11.40 -3.44 6.58
C ASP A 59 10.36 -4.19 7.44
N GLY A 60 10.13 -3.78 8.69
CA GLY A 60 9.01 -4.27 9.50
C GLY A 60 7.64 -3.77 9.05
N TYR A 61 7.61 -2.82 8.13
CA TYR A 61 6.43 -2.13 7.61
C TYR A 61 6.37 -2.18 6.09
N GLY A 62 5.22 -1.69 5.54
CA GLY A 62 4.91 -1.80 4.13
C GLY A 62 4.25 -3.14 3.80
N HIS A 63 3.69 -3.27 2.60
CA HIS A 63 2.91 -4.46 2.22
C HIS A 63 2.70 -4.55 0.71
N VAL A 64 2.47 -5.78 0.26
CA VAL A 64 2.26 -6.11 -1.15
C VAL A 64 0.91 -6.80 -1.31
N SER A 65 0.15 -6.43 -2.32
CA SER A 65 -1.08 -7.12 -2.70
C SER A 65 -1.06 -7.57 -4.14
N ALA A 66 -1.91 -8.56 -4.43
CA ALA A 66 -2.21 -9.01 -5.78
C ALA A 66 -3.72 -9.03 -6.01
N ARG A 67 -4.19 -8.58 -7.18
CA ARG A 67 -5.59 -8.74 -7.56
C ARG A 67 -5.90 -10.22 -7.76
N HIS A 68 -7.06 -10.65 -7.29
CA HIS A 68 -7.50 -12.04 -7.47
C HIS A 68 -7.74 -12.34 -8.95
N GLU A 69 -7.25 -13.50 -9.42
CA GLU A 69 -7.30 -13.85 -10.84
C GLU A 69 -8.71 -14.21 -11.33
N GLN A 70 -9.55 -14.74 -10.42
CA GLN A 70 -10.90 -15.20 -10.76
C GLN A 70 -11.96 -14.10 -10.60
N ASP A 71 -11.71 -13.11 -9.73
CA ASP A 71 -12.62 -11.99 -9.48
C ASP A 71 -11.84 -10.67 -9.36
N PRO A 72 -11.95 -9.77 -10.35
CA PRO A 72 -11.28 -8.47 -10.29
C PRO A 72 -11.81 -7.56 -9.17
N GLY A 73 -12.94 -7.87 -8.56
CA GLY A 73 -13.50 -7.22 -7.38
C GLY A 73 -12.87 -7.70 -6.05
N ARG A 74 -11.84 -8.54 -6.11
CA ARG A 74 -11.13 -9.10 -4.95
C ARG A 74 -9.63 -8.89 -5.07
N TYR A 75 -8.95 -8.84 -3.92
CA TYR A 75 -7.50 -8.83 -3.87
C TYR A 75 -6.97 -9.62 -2.67
N LEU A 76 -5.73 -10.03 -2.78
CA LEU A 76 -4.99 -10.81 -1.80
C LEU A 76 -3.95 -9.93 -1.13
N LEU A 77 -3.89 -9.95 0.18
CA LEU A 77 -2.96 -9.20 1.00
C LEU A 77 -2.70 -9.99 2.29
N SER A 78 -1.48 -9.97 2.82
CA SER A 78 -1.21 -10.66 4.09
C SER A 78 -1.92 -10.01 5.27
N ARG A 79 -2.06 -10.75 6.36
CA ARG A 79 -2.36 -10.13 7.66
C ARG A 79 -1.28 -9.12 8.03
N SER A 80 -1.57 -8.23 8.98
CA SER A 80 -0.59 -7.27 9.51
C SER A 80 0.59 -8.01 10.15
N LEU A 81 1.69 -8.08 9.41
CA LEU A 81 2.91 -8.80 9.75
C LEU A 81 4.09 -8.18 8.99
N ALA A 82 5.30 -8.26 9.55
CA ALA A 82 6.51 -7.85 8.84
C ALA A 82 6.66 -8.66 7.54
N PRO A 83 6.92 -8.00 6.39
CA PRO A 83 6.89 -8.63 5.07
C PRO A 83 7.80 -9.87 4.94
N GLU A 84 8.99 -9.85 5.52
CA GLU A 84 9.92 -10.99 5.46
C GLU A 84 9.35 -12.26 6.12
N LEU A 85 8.46 -12.11 7.11
CA LEU A 85 7.87 -13.21 7.86
C LEU A 85 6.61 -13.80 7.22
N VAL A 86 6.11 -13.20 6.13
CA VAL A 86 4.87 -13.62 5.48
C VAL A 86 4.99 -15.04 4.93
N THR A 87 3.97 -15.84 5.21
CA THR A 87 3.77 -17.20 4.70
C THR A 87 2.46 -17.31 3.93
N ALA A 88 2.24 -18.41 3.23
CA ALA A 88 0.98 -18.65 2.50
C ALA A 88 -0.25 -18.61 3.44
N GLY A 89 -0.11 -19.07 4.70
CA GLY A 89 -1.19 -19.05 5.69
C GLY A 89 -1.57 -17.65 6.20
N ASP A 90 -0.71 -16.67 5.94
CA ASP A 90 -0.94 -15.27 6.33
C ASP A 90 -1.73 -14.48 5.28
N ILE A 91 -1.84 -15.00 4.05
CA ILE A 91 -2.56 -14.32 2.96
C ILE A 91 -4.06 -14.39 3.23
N MET A 92 -4.72 -13.25 3.07
CA MET A 92 -6.15 -13.07 3.24
C MET A 92 -6.76 -12.48 1.96
N GLU A 93 -8.01 -12.83 1.69
CA GLU A 93 -8.80 -12.25 0.61
C GLU A 93 -9.58 -11.04 1.14
N TYR A 94 -9.65 -9.98 0.32
CA TYR A 94 -10.37 -8.74 0.61
C TYR A 94 -11.28 -8.36 -0.56
N ASP A 95 -12.38 -7.68 -0.24
CA ASP A 95 -13.16 -6.96 -1.24
C ASP A 95 -12.55 -5.56 -1.52
N LEU A 96 -13.09 -4.84 -2.51
CA LEU A 96 -12.61 -3.49 -2.84
C LEU A 96 -12.96 -2.43 -1.77
N ASP A 97 -13.85 -2.74 -0.81
CA ASP A 97 -14.06 -1.91 0.39
C ASP A 97 -13.02 -2.18 1.47
N SER A 98 -12.04 -3.04 1.14
CA SER A 98 -10.96 -3.45 2.03
C SER A 98 -11.44 -4.20 3.27
N ARG A 99 -12.58 -4.90 3.17
CA ARG A 99 -13.07 -5.82 4.20
C ARG A 99 -12.44 -7.20 3.96
N PRO A 100 -11.79 -7.79 4.98
CA PRO A 100 -11.31 -9.17 4.86
C PRO A 100 -12.52 -10.13 4.89
N LEU A 101 -12.52 -11.12 3.98
CA LEU A 101 -13.63 -12.06 3.85
C LEU A 101 -13.64 -13.15 4.93
N ASP A 102 -12.46 -13.63 5.30
CA ASP A 102 -12.28 -14.65 6.34
C ASP A 102 -11.05 -14.32 7.22
N PRO A 103 -11.19 -13.39 8.16
CA PRO A 103 -10.08 -12.94 8.98
C PRO A 103 -9.56 -13.99 9.97
N ARG A 104 -10.39 -14.91 10.48
CA ARG A 104 -10.02 -15.94 11.50
C ARG A 104 -9.19 -15.38 12.65
N GLY A 105 -9.51 -14.20 13.15
CA GLY A 105 -8.76 -13.50 14.20
C GLY A 105 -7.45 -12.86 13.74
N ARG A 106 -7.07 -12.91 12.44
CA ARG A 106 -5.89 -12.25 11.89
C ARG A 106 -6.14 -10.76 11.74
N ALA A 107 -5.24 -9.93 12.24
CA ALA A 107 -5.34 -8.47 12.10
C ALA A 107 -5.04 -8.04 10.65
N ALA A 108 -5.84 -7.13 10.10
CA ALA A 108 -5.59 -6.50 8.81
C ALA A 108 -4.69 -5.27 8.97
N TYR A 109 -3.94 -4.91 7.91
CA TYR A 109 -3.23 -3.63 7.88
C TYR A 109 -4.20 -2.45 7.97
N LEU A 110 -3.81 -1.39 8.68
CA LEU A 110 -4.57 -0.14 8.74
C LEU A 110 -4.70 0.49 7.36
N GLU A 111 -3.63 0.45 6.58
CA GLU A 111 -3.53 1.09 5.26
C GLU A 111 -3.99 0.21 4.08
N ARG A 112 -4.74 -0.85 4.33
CA ARG A 112 -5.34 -1.71 3.30
C ARG A 112 -6.22 -0.95 2.29
N TYR A 113 -6.74 0.21 2.67
CA TYR A 113 -7.54 1.10 1.80
C TYR A 113 -6.75 1.66 0.62
N ILE A 114 -5.42 1.74 0.71
CA ILE A 114 -4.55 2.03 -0.44
C ILE A 114 -4.84 1.05 -1.57
N HIS A 115 -4.87 -0.26 -1.25
CA HIS A 115 -5.04 -1.32 -2.25
C HIS A 115 -6.47 -1.34 -2.82
N GLY A 116 -7.47 -1.39 -1.96
CA GLY A 116 -8.88 -1.47 -2.39
C GLY A 116 -9.28 -0.32 -3.31
N GLU A 117 -8.91 0.92 -2.96
CA GLU A 117 -9.30 2.09 -3.72
C GLU A 117 -8.51 2.25 -5.02
N VAL A 118 -7.23 1.89 -5.05
CA VAL A 118 -6.45 1.84 -6.31
C VAL A 118 -7.00 0.75 -7.22
N TYR A 119 -7.26 -0.46 -6.73
CA TYR A 119 -7.87 -1.52 -7.55
C TYR A 119 -9.24 -1.14 -8.08
N ARG A 120 -10.02 -0.37 -7.35
CA ARG A 120 -11.36 0.09 -7.76
C ARG A 120 -11.32 0.93 -9.04
N VAL A 121 -10.34 1.82 -9.15
CA VAL A 121 -10.26 2.79 -10.26
C VAL A 121 -9.27 2.40 -11.36
N ARG A 122 -8.40 1.40 -11.10
CA ARG A 122 -7.33 0.95 -12.01
C ARG A 122 -7.47 -0.55 -12.34
N PRO A 123 -8.35 -0.94 -13.28
CA PRO A 123 -8.54 -2.35 -13.65
C PRO A 123 -7.31 -2.99 -14.32
N ASP A 124 -6.42 -2.18 -14.87
CA ASP A 124 -5.13 -2.58 -15.44
C ASP A 124 -4.12 -3.01 -14.38
N VAL A 125 -4.25 -2.50 -13.15
CA VAL A 125 -3.36 -2.84 -12.03
C VAL A 125 -3.69 -4.22 -11.49
N LYS A 126 -2.67 -5.09 -11.43
CA LYS A 126 -2.75 -6.45 -10.87
C LYS A 126 -1.94 -6.65 -9.61
N ALA A 127 -0.99 -5.75 -9.33
CA ALA A 127 -0.20 -5.78 -8.10
C ALA A 127 0.09 -4.37 -7.60
N ILE A 128 0.13 -4.21 -6.27
CA ILE A 128 0.40 -2.94 -5.59
C ILE A 128 1.43 -3.19 -4.50
N VAL A 129 2.43 -2.32 -4.43
CA VAL A 129 3.41 -2.26 -3.34
C VAL A 129 3.26 -0.91 -2.65
N HIS A 130 3.07 -0.91 -1.33
CA HIS A 130 3.24 0.26 -0.49
C HIS A 130 4.50 0.08 0.35
N HIS A 131 5.40 1.08 0.35
CA HIS A 131 6.69 0.99 1.00
C HIS A 131 7.16 2.31 1.59
N HIS A 132 8.12 2.23 2.53
CA HIS A 132 8.76 3.37 3.20
C HIS A 132 10.25 3.45 2.85
N ALA A 133 10.62 3.13 1.61
CA ALA A 133 12.00 3.08 1.16
C ALA A 133 12.73 4.41 1.40
N PRO A 134 13.87 4.41 2.14
CA PRO A 134 14.44 5.63 2.70
C PRO A 134 14.90 6.66 1.66
N SER A 135 15.40 6.20 0.50
CA SER A 135 15.88 7.11 -0.54
C SER A 135 14.74 7.80 -1.29
N VAL A 136 13.54 7.21 -1.28
CA VAL A 136 12.35 7.76 -1.95
C VAL A 136 11.69 8.88 -1.13
N ILE A 137 11.69 8.76 0.20
CA ILE A 137 11.02 9.69 1.12
C ILE A 137 11.41 11.16 0.90
N PRO A 138 12.70 11.52 0.73
CA PRO A 138 13.13 12.92 0.52
C PRO A 138 12.47 13.58 -0.69
N PHE A 139 12.23 12.83 -1.78
CA PHE A 139 11.58 13.37 -2.97
C PHE A 139 10.09 13.66 -2.74
N GLY A 140 9.42 12.91 -1.88
CA GLY A 140 8.05 13.21 -1.44
C GLY A 140 7.95 14.36 -0.45
N ALA A 141 9.04 14.71 0.21
CA ALA A 141 9.10 15.73 1.26
C ALA A 141 9.77 17.06 0.80
N SER A 142 10.23 17.12 -0.45
CA SER A 142 10.89 18.30 -1.02
C SER A 142 10.23 18.72 -2.34
N THR A 143 10.70 19.82 -2.91
CA THR A 143 10.29 20.30 -4.25
C THR A 143 11.12 19.67 -5.37
N VAL A 144 12.12 18.85 -5.05
CA VAL A 144 12.96 18.16 -6.02
C VAL A 144 12.17 16.98 -6.60
N PRO A 145 11.87 16.98 -7.92
CA PRO A 145 11.10 15.90 -8.51
C PRO A 145 11.92 14.60 -8.62
N LEU A 146 11.31 13.46 -8.35
CA LEU A 146 11.90 12.17 -8.70
C LEU A 146 11.74 11.94 -10.21
N ARG A 147 12.85 11.82 -10.91
CA ARG A 147 12.93 11.62 -12.35
C ARG A 147 13.91 10.48 -12.67
N PRO A 148 13.69 9.71 -13.75
CA PRO A 148 14.56 8.60 -14.07
C PRO A 148 15.98 9.09 -14.44
N LEU A 149 16.95 8.68 -13.63
CA LEU A 149 18.36 8.97 -13.89
C LEU A 149 19.01 7.88 -14.75
N TYR A 150 18.50 6.65 -14.69
CA TYR A 150 19.03 5.54 -15.44
C TYR A 150 17.92 4.64 -16.02
N HIS A 151 18.25 3.83 -17.01
CA HIS A 151 17.29 3.11 -17.85
C HIS A 151 16.39 2.12 -17.08
N MET A 152 16.84 1.53 -15.95
CA MET A 152 15.99 0.60 -15.16
C MET A 152 14.82 1.32 -14.49
N ALA A 153 14.94 2.62 -14.25
CA ALA A 153 13.88 3.45 -13.68
C ALA A 153 13.07 4.21 -14.75
N ALA A 154 13.20 3.83 -16.01
CA ALA A 154 12.57 4.51 -17.14
C ALA A 154 11.05 4.65 -17.02
N PHE A 155 10.38 3.75 -16.28
CA PHE A 155 8.94 3.82 -16.00
C PHE A 155 8.53 5.10 -15.24
N LEU A 156 9.47 5.83 -14.63
CA LEU A 156 9.24 7.14 -13.98
C LEU A 156 9.23 8.31 -14.97
N GLY A 157 9.46 8.06 -16.28
CA GLY A 157 9.59 9.10 -17.31
C GLY A 157 8.36 10.00 -17.50
N GLY A 158 7.18 9.51 -17.14
CA GLY A 158 5.92 10.29 -17.10
C GLY A 158 5.76 11.18 -15.87
N GLY A 159 6.76 11.22 -14.98
CA GLY A 159 6.69 11.91 -13.70
C GLY A 159 6.11 11.06 -12.58
N VAL A 160 6.35 11.50 -11.34
CA VAL A 160 5.83 10.87 -10.13
C VAL A 160 5.09 11.93 -9.31
N PRO A 161 3.75 11.87 -9.21
CA PRO A 161 2.99 12.82 -8.42
C PRO A 161 3.25 12.64 -6.92
N VAL A 162 2.97 13.68 -6.14
CA VAL A 162 3.06 13.67 -4.67
C VAL A 162 1.67 13.78 -4.07
N PHE A 163 1.30 12.81 -3.26
CA PHE A 163 0.10 12.85 -2.41
C PHE A 163 0.43 13.48 -1.06
N ASP A 164 -0.19 14.61 -0.75
CA ASP A 164 -0.16 15.20 0.60
C ASP A 164 -1.47 14.87 1.33
N ILE A 165 -1.39 13.95 2.29
CA ILE A 165 -2.54 13.51 3.08
C ILE A 165 -3.21 14.65 3.86
N ARG A 166 -2.46 15.71 4.24
CA ARG A 166 -3.03 16.88 4.93
C ARG A 166 -4.03 17.62 4.07
N ALA A 167 -3.77 17.73 2.77
CA ALA A 167 -4.69 18.35 1.84
C ALA A 167 -5.99 17.54 1.70
N ALA A 168 -5.88 16.21 1.69
CA ALA A 168 -7.02 15.31 1.61
C ALA A 168 -7.86 15.27 2.89
N ALA A 169 -7.22 15.36 4.06
CA ALA A 169 -7.87 15.29 5.37
C ALA A 169 -8.32 16.67 5.90
N GLY A 170 -7.90 17.77 5.27
CA GLY A 170 -8.21 19.13 5.72
C GLY A 170 -7.38 19.60 6.90
N GLY A 171 -6.27 18.94 7.26
CA GLY A 171 -5.42 19.31 8.39
C GLY A 171 -4.38 18.24 8.77
N PRO A 172 -3.70 18.40 9.91
CA PRO A 172 -2.76 17.41 10.43
C PRO A 172 -3.42 16.05 10.65
N THR A 173 -2.68 14.97 10.36
CA THR A 173 -3.13 13.57 10.51
C THR A 173 -2.04 12.74 11.19
N ASP A 174 -2.35 11.47 11.45
CA ASP A 174 -1.37 10.43 11.82
C ASP A 174 -0.53 9.92 10.64
N MET A 175 -0.70 10.51 9.46
CA MET A 175 -0.04 10.16 8.19
C MET A 175 -0.50 8.84 7.55
N LEU A 176 -1.44 8.10 8.15
CA LEU A 176 -1.90 6.79 7.66
C LEU A 176 -3.12 6.92 6.75
N VAL A 177 -3.11 6.20 5.64
CA VAL A 177 -4.26 6.07 4.72
C VAL A 177 -5.23 5.00 5.28
N SER A 178 -5.85 5.32 6.40
CA SER A 178 -6.64 4.38 7.21
C SER A 178 -8.16 4.39 6.92
N SER A 179 -8.59 5.05 5.85
CA SER A 179 -9.99 5.11 5.44
C SER A 179 -10.18 5.06 3.92
N ALA A 180 -11.37 4.66 3.47
CA ALA A 180 -11.73 4.69 2.05
C ALA A 180 -11.59 6.08 1.44
N ALA A 181 -12.00 7.14 2.15
CA ALA A 181 -11.89 8.52 1.66
C ALA A 181 -10.43 8.94 1.39
N LEU A 182 -9.50 8.59 2.29
CA LEU A 182 -8.07 8.85 2.11
C LEU A 182 -7.49 7.98 0.99
N GLY A 183 -7.89 6.70 0.91
CA GLY A 183 -7.51 5.80 -0.19
C GLY A 183 -7.96 6.31 -1.56
N GLN A 184 -9.19 6.82 -1.67
CA GLN A 184 -9.71 7.45 -2.89
C GLN A 184 -8.92 8.70 -3.27
N ALA A 185 -8.56 9.53 -2.29
CA ALA A 185 -7.75 10.71 -2.54
C ALA A 185 -6.34 10.35 -3.05
N LEU A 186 -5.72 9.32 -2.47
CA LEU A 186 -4.45 8.78 -2.93
C LEU A 186 -4.57 8.18 -4.34
N ALA A 187 -5.62 7.39 -4.62
CA ALA A 187 -5.87 6.80 -5.93
C ALA A 187 -6.07 7.87 -7.02
N ARG A 188 -6.74 8.98 -6.69
CA ARG A 188 -6.83 10.14 -7.60
C ARG A 188 -5.48 10.80 -7.84
N ALA A 189 -4.64 10.93 -6.80
CA ALA A 189 -3.29 11.49 -6.95
C ALA A 189 -2.38 10.58 -7.78
N LEU A 190 -2.49 9.26 -7.62
CA LEU A 190 -1.80 8.29 -8.47
C LEU A 190 -2.21 8.44 -9.94
N GLY A 191 -3.50 8.61 -10.23
CA GLY A 191 -4.00 8.70 -11.60
C GLY A 191 -3.56 7.50 -12.44
N GLU A 192 -3.03 7.76 -13.63
CA GLU A 192 -2.48 6.73 -14.54
C GLU A 192 -0.98 6.46 -14.33
N HIS A 193 -0.34 7.15 -13.40
CA HIS A 193 1.08 6.97 -13.14
C HIS A 193 1.39 5.59 -12.56
N PRO A 194 2.61 5.07 -12.77
CA PRO A 194 3.05 3.79 -12.20
C PRO A 194 3.40 3.87 -10.72
N ALA A 195 3.54 5.08 -10.18
CA ALA A 195 3.86 5.32 -8.78
C ALA A 195 3.33 6.69 -8.32
N VAL A 196 3.11 6.82 -7.02
CA VAL A 196 2.83 8.09 -6.33
C VAL A 196 3.67 8.16 -5.06
N LEU A 197 4.33 9.31 -4.84
CA LEU A 197 5.01 9.60 -3.59
C LEU A 197 3.99 10.02 -2.53
N MET A 198 4.20 9.60 -1.30
CA MET A 198 3.42 10.03 -0.14
C MET A 198 4.29 10.95 0.71
N ARG A 199 3.89 12.21 0.84
CA ARG A 199 4.67 13.24 1.54
C ARG A 199 5.05 12.81 2.96
N GLY A 200 6.38 12.68 3.21
CA GLY A 200 6.92 12.32 4.53
C GLY A 200 6.54 10.93 5.01
N HIS A 201 6.19 10.01 4.08
CA HIS A 201 5.75 8.66 4.40
C HIS A 201 6.50 7.60 3.55
N GLY A 202 6.33 7.64 2.24
CA GLY A 202 6.94 6.68 1.32
C GLY A 202 6.34 6.76 -0.07
N ALA A 203 5.98 5.62 -0.64
CA ALA A 203 5.35 5.56 -1.97
C ALA A 203 4.37 4.40 -2.12
N VAL A 204 3.51 4.53 -3.13
CA VAL A 204 2.71 3.42 -3.68
C VAL A 204 3.15 3.20 -5.12
N VAL A 205 3.45 1.96 -5.46
CA VAL A 205 3.90 1.52 -6.78
C VAL A 205 2.95 0.46 -7.31
N VAL A 206 2.57 0.58 -8.59
CA VAL A 206 1.60 -0.34 -9.22
C VAL A 206 2.20 -1.05 -10.42
N GLY A 207 1.66 -2.23 -10.72
CA GLY A 207 2.08 -3.01 -11.87
C GLY A 207 0.96 -3.90 -12.43
N ALA A 208 1.10 -4.30 -13.69
CA ALA A 208 0.25 -5.28 -14.35
C ALA A 208 0.58 -6.73 -13.92
N SER A 209 1.58 -6.92 -13.06
CA SER A 209 1.96 -8.20 -12.46
C SER A 209 2.76 -7.96 -11.18
N LEU A 210 2.87 -9.00 -10.31
CA LEU A 210 3.77 -8.97 -9.14
C LEU A 210 5.23 -8.71 -9.54
N PRO A 211 5.82 -9.41 -10.54
CA PRO A 211 7.17 -9.12 -10.98
C PRO A 211 7.38 -7.65 -11.38
N GLN A 212 6.40 -7.04 -12.07
CA GLN A 212 6.51 -5.65 -12.49
C GLN A 212 6.43 -4.69 -11.31
N ALA A 213 5.46 -4.84 -10.40
CA ALA A 213 5.33 -3.97 -9.24
C ALA A 213 6.57 -4.06 -8.32
N VAL A 214 7.10 -5.26 -8.11
CA VAL A 214 8.32 -5.51 -7.32
C VAL A 214 9.53 -4.86 -7.98
N ALA A 215 9.76 -5.09 -9.27
CA ALA A 215 10.89 -4.52 -9.98
C ALA A 215 10.84 -2.98 -10.00
N ARG A 216 9.67 -2.40 -10.25
CA ARG A 216 9.46 -0.94 -10.17
C ARG A 216 9.81 -0.39 -8.79
N SER A 217 9.39 -1.07 -7.71
CA SER A 217 9.69 -0.64 -6.34
C SER A 217 11.20 -0.70 -6.04
N VAL A 218 11.87 -1.78 -6.41
CA VAL A 218 13.33 -1.93 -6.25
C VAL A 218 14.08 -0.87 -7.04
N TYR A 219 13.73 -0.69 -8.31
CA TYR A 219 14.44 0.26 -9.17
C TYR A 219 14.08 1.72 -8.87
N MET A 220 12.91 2.00 -8.30
CA MET A 220 12.55 3.33 -7.77
C MET A 220 13.43 3.70 -6.57
N GLU A 221 13.67 2.78 -5.63
CA GLU A 221 14.58 3.01 -4.50
C GLU A 221 16.01 3.24 -4.98
N ILE A 222 16.50 2.42 -5.93
CA ILE A 222 17.86 2.59 -6.50
C ILE A 222 17.96 3.93 -7.23
N ASP A 223 16.98 4.29 -8.05
CA ASP A 223 16.97 5.56 -8.79
C ASP A 223 16.98 6.77 -7.86
N ALA A 224 16.12 6.75 -6.85
CA ALA A 224 16.07 7.82 -5.85
C ALA A 224 17.41 8.00 -5.13
N ARG A 225 18.08 6.90 -4.76
CA ARG A 225 19.38 6.93 -4.13
C ARG A 225 20.46 7.51 -5.04
N VAL A 226 20.54 7.05 -6.29
CA VAL A 226 21.58 7.56 -7.23
C VAL A 226 21.27 8.96 -7.71
N ALA A 227 19.99 9.35 -7.82
CA ALA A 227 19.58 10.71 -8.13
C ALA A 227 19.98 11.69 -7.01
N ALA A 228 19.76 11.32 -5.74
CA ALA A 228 20.23 12.13 -4.62
C ALA A 228 21.76 12.30 -4.63
N GLN A 229 22.50 11.24 -4.95
CA GLN A 229 23.96 11.30 -5.10
C GLN A 229 24.39 12.22 -6.25
N ALA A 230 23.74 12.11 -7.42
CA ALA A 230 24.05 12.96 -8.57
C ALA A 230 23.79 14.44 -8.28
N ILE A 231 22.69 14.75 -7.58
CA ILE A 231 22.37 16.10 -7.11
C ILE A 231 23.44 16.61 -6.14
N ALA A 232 23.91 15.77 -5.22
CA ALA A 232 24.94 16.12 -4.24
C ALA A 232 26.34 16.34 -4.86
N LEU A 233 26.63 15.75 -6.01
CA LEU A 233 27.89 16.02 -6.76
C LEU A 233 27.96 17.45 -7.29
N GLY A 234 26.83 18.15 -7.42
CA GLY A 234 26.76 19.48 -8.02
C GLY A 234 26.84 19.45 -9.54
N GLY A 235 26.53 20.56 -10.16
CA GLY A 235 26.43 20.66 -11.62
C GLY A 235 25.05 20.24 -12.15
N GLU A 236 24.96 20.18 -13.49
CA GLU A 236 23.71 19.80 -14.16
C GLU A 236 23.48 18.28 -14.10
N VAL A 237 22.34 17.86 -13.57
CA VAL A 237 21.92 16.45 -13.59
C VAL A 237 21.22 16.12 -14.90
N ARG A 238 21.73 15.14 -15.65
CA ARG A 238 21.16 14.71 -16.92
C ARG A 238 20.28 13.49 -16.70
N TYR A 239 18.98 13.72 -16.70
CA TYR A 239 17.96 12.68 -16.62
C TYR A 239 17.65 12.12 -18.02
N LEU A 240 17.02 10.94 -18.06
CA LEU A 240 16.46 10.44 -19.32
C LEU A 240 15.40 11.43 -19.82
N ASP A 241 15.42 11.71 -21.13
CA ASP A 241 14.32 12.44 -21.74
C ASP A 241 13.09 11.52 -21.90
N PRO A 242 11.88 12.07 -22.14
CA PRO A 242 10.67 11.27 -22.23
C PRO A 242 10.69 10.16 -23.30
N GLU A 243 11.36 10.38 -24.42
CA GLU A 243 11.45 9.39 -25.50
C GLU A 243 12.49 8.31 -25.17
N GLU A 244 13.63 8.66 -24.58
CA GLU A 244 14.60 7.70 -24.05
C GLU A 244 13.94 6.82 -22.97
N ALA A 245 13.21 7.43 -22.05
CA ALA A 245 12.49 6.71 -21.01
C ALA A 245 11.46 5.73 -21.61
N ARG A 246 10.65 6.18 -22.57
CA ARG A 246 9.67 5.32 -23.22
C ARG A 246 10.30 4.11 -23.91
N ARG A 247 11.40 4.30 -24.64
CA ARG A 247 12.13 3.22 -25.33
C ARG A 247 12.79 2.27 -24.34
N ALA A 248 13.47 2.80 -23.34
CA ALA A 248 14.12 2.01 -22.31
C ALA A 248 13.10 1.17 -21.50
N GLN A 249 11.97 1.76 -21.13
CA GLN A 249 10.91 1.07 -20.41
C GLN A 249 10.43 -0.19 -21.18
N ALA A 250 10.18 -0.09 -22.48
CA ALA A 250 9.72 -1.22 -23.27
C ALA A 250 10.71 -2.40 -23.22
N VAL A 251 12.02 -2.13 -23.30
CA VAL A 251 13.06 -3.15 -23.22
C VAL A 251 13.18 -3.75 -21.82
N VAL A 252 13.18 -2.89 -20.78
CA VAL A 252 13.31 -3.33 -19.40
C VAL A 252 12.12 -4.20 -19.00
N GLU A 253 10.89 -3.76 -19.30
CA GLU A 253 9.68 -4.51 -18.94
C GLU A 253 9.60 -5.87 -19.63
N ALA A 254 10.08 -6.00 -20.88
CA ALA A 254 10.16 -7.28 -21.58
C ALA A 254 11.14 -8.28 -20.95
N THR A 255 12.04 -7.83 -20.06
CA THR A 255 13.10 -8.66 -19.46
C THR A 255 12.96 -8.84 -17.95
N LEU A 256 11.86 -8.42 -17.33
CA LEU A 256 11.64 -8.48 -15.89
C LEU A 256 11.64 -9.89 -15.30
N GLY A 257 11.42 -10.92 -16.08
CA GLY A 257 11.56 -12.32 -15.64
C GLY A 257 12.97 -12.62 -15.10
N ARG A 258 14.02 -11.98 -15.65
CA ARG A 258 15.40 -12.22 -15.23
C ARG A 258 15.68 -11.79 -13.76
N PRO A 259 15.43 -10.53 -13.35
CA PRO A 259 15.61 -10.14 -11.95
C PRO A 259 14.62 -10.85 -11.03
N TRP A 260 13.36 -11.05 -11.46
CA TRP A 260 12.35 -11.76 -10.67
C TRP A 260 12.82 -13.17 -10.27
N GLU A 261 13.25 -14.00 -11.22
CA GLU A 261 13.74 -15.34 -10.95
C GLU A 261 14.96 -15.35 -10.01
N LEU A 262 15.89 -14.43 -10.22
CA LEU A 262 17.06 -14.29 -9.35
C LEU A 262 16.67 -13.96 -7.92
N TRP A 263 15.83 -12.94 -7.75
CA TRP A 263 15.41 -12.46 -6.43
C TRP A 263 14.52 -13.48 -5.73
N LYS A 264 13.54 -14.08 -6.43
CA LYS A 264 12.68 -15.13 -5.89
C LYS A 264 13.51 -16.30 -5.35
N ARG A 265 14.48 -16.77 -6.14
CA ARG A 265 15.37 -17.86 -5.72
C ARG A 265 16.16 -17.50 -4.46
N LYS A 266 16.75 -16.31 -4.39
CA LYS A 266 17.50 -15.83 -3.22
C LYS A 266 16.63 -15.69 -1.97
N ALA A 267 15.50 -15.00 -2.10
CA ALA A 267 14.60 -14.72 -0.98
C ALA A 267 13.97 -16.00 -0.41
N MET A 268 13.63 -16.97 -1.27
CA MET A 268 13.05 -18.24 -0.82
C MET A 268 14.10 -19.19 -0.21
N ALA A 269 15.35 -19.17 -0.69
CA ALA A 269 16.42 -19.98 -0.14
C ALA A 269 16.81 -19.59 1.29
N ARG A 270 16.77 -18.29 1.62
CA ARG A 270 17.06 -17.79 2.99
C ARG A 270 16.11 -18.36 4.05
N CYS A 271 14.87 -18.65 3.68
CA CYS A 271 13.88 -19.21 4.60
C CYS A 271 14.00 -20.73 4.78
N ALA A 272 14.71 -21.42 3.86
CA ALA A 272 14.98 -22.85 3.98
C ALA A 272 16.24 -23.15 4.82
N ALA A 273 17.07 -22.15 5.11
CA ALA A 273 18.24 -22.32 5.96
C ALA A 273 17.82 -22.43 7.43
N PRO A 274 18.26 -23.46 8.19
CA PRO A 274 18.01 -23.54 9.63
C PRO A 274 18.63 -22.32 10.32
N THR A 275 17.90 -21.74 11.28
CA THR A 275 18.39 -20.63 12.11
C THR A 275 19.68 -21.07 12.80
N PRO A 276 20.80 -20.35 12.67
CA PRO A 276 22.01 -20.71 13.39
C PRO A 276 21.73 -20.60 14.90
N GLY A 277 21.69 -21.73 15.62
CA GLY A 277 21.66 -21.77 17.08
C GLY A 277 20.30 -22.00 17.74
N SER A 278 19.46 -22.94 17.25
CA SER A 278 18.37 -23.55 18.04
C SER A 278 18.87 -24.82 18.72
#